data_5a5b5aec8525ed7a46840121f11af251
#
_entry.id   5a5b5aec8525ed7a46840121f11af251
#
_cell.length_a   1.000
_cell.length_b   1.000
_cell.length_c   1.000
_cell.angle_alpha   90.00
_cell.angle_beta   90.00
_cell.angle_gamma   90.00
#
_symmetry.space_group_name_H-M   'P 1'
#
loop_
_entity.id
_entity.type
_entity.pdbx_description
1 polymer ?
#
loop_
_entity_poly.entity_id
_entity_poly.type
_entity_poly.pdbx_seq_one_letter_code
_entity_poly.pdbx_strand_id
1 'polypeptide(L)'
;IIIVAGFVAARANSPIKPYTGMIRIGGFILVLIGAGLSAVKQIEPGYVGVQKLFGKVNNNILESGLNVINPLVEVVTFDIRTQNYTMSGVHDEGDKAGDDAIRVLSADGLEVIVDLTVLYRLVPGEAPRILKEIGTDYRNTIVRPICRTKIRDNAVYYDAVALYSTKRDEFQSRIFKTIESDFKARGLMLEQLLVRNITLPPSVKTTIESKINAEQDAQKMTFVLQKEKQEAERKRVEAQGIADYQKILSTGLSDKQLQYEMIKAIATSPNAKLIIMDSKKSAPFIIDAK
;
A
#
# COMPACT_ATOMS: atom_id res chain seq x y z
N ILE A 1 -25.86 40.24 -35.10
CA ILE A 1 -26.08 40.26 -36.56
C ILE A 1 -27.55 40.64 -36.87
N ILE A 2 -28.56 39.94 -36.32
CA ILE A 2 -30.00 40.19 -36.61
C ILE A 2 -30.43 41.58 -36.20
N ILE A 3 -30.02 42.09 -35.03
CA ILE A 3 -30.33 43.44 -34.56
C ILE A 3 -29.69 44.50 -35.47
N VAL A 4 -28.41 44.28 -35.84
CA VAL A 4 -27.67 45.14 -36.78
C VAL A 4 -28.31 45.13 -38.16
N ALA A 5 -28.72 43.96 -38.65
CA ALA A 5 -29.46 43.82 -39.93
C ALA A 5 -30.78 44.59 -39.89
N GLY A 6 -31.52 44.57 -38.75
CA GLY A 6 -32.74 45.35 -38.56
C GLY A 6 -32.49 46.88 -38.49
N PHE A 7 -31.30 47.30 -38.02
CA PHE A 7 -30.92 48.74 -38.04
C PHE A 7 -30.54 49.20 -39.44
N VAL A 8 -29.81 48.37 -40.20
CA VAL A 8 -29.39 48.62 -41.58
C VAL A 8 -30.62 48.65 -42.50
N ALA A 9 -31.54 47.67 -42.33
CA ALA A 9 -32.77 47.60 -43.12
C ALA A 9 -33.73 48.79 -42.86
N ALA A 10 -33.71 49.39 -41.67
CA ALA A 10 -34.49 50.57 -41.37
C ALA A 10 -33.97 51.84 -42.05
N ARG A 11 -32.68 51.88 -42.40
CA ARG A 11 -32.01 53.01 -43.03
C ARG A 11 -31.97 52.91 -44.56
N ALA A 12 -32.11 51.70 -45.11
CA ALA A 12 -32.18 51.43 -46.51
C ALA A 12 -33.66 51.52 -46.99
N ASN A 13 -33.89 52.00 -48.26
CA ASN A 13 -35.20 51.99 -48.87
C ASN A 13 -35.60 50.57 -49.34
N SER A 14 -35.75 49.65 -48.38
CA SER A 14 -35.95 48.23 -48.57
C SER A 14 -37.42 47.83 -48.31
N PRO A 15 -37.98 46.84 -49.02
CA PRO A 15 -39.34 46.34 -48.89
C PRO A 15 -39.60 45.78 -47.45
N ILE A 16 -38.56 45.58 -46.63
CA ILE A 16 -38.64 45.05 -45.30
C ILE A 16 -38.87 46.14 -44.22
N LYS A 17 -38.93 47.41 -44.61
CA LYS A 17 -39.13 48.58 -43.73
C LYS A 17 -40.29 48.44 -42.73
N PRO A 18 -41.49 47.91 -43.12
CA PRO A 18 -42.61 47.78 -42.19
C PRO A 18 -42.36 46.73 -41.11
N TYR A 19 -41.44 45.75 -41.32
CA TYR A 19 -41.16 44.67 -40.37
C TYR A 19 -39.91 44.93 -39.47
N THR A 20 -39.25 46.05 -39.66
CA THR A 20 -38.01 46.37 -38.91
C THR A 20 -38.21 46.41 -37.39
N GLY A 21 -39.38 46.79 -36.90
CA GLY A 21 -39.75 46.74 -35.51
C GLY A 21 -39.82 45.32 -34.96
N MET A 22 -40.48 44.43 -35.67
CA MET A 22 -40.57 42.99 -35.32
C MET A 22 -39.21 42.31 -35.34
N ILE A 23 -38.38 42.61 -36.34
CA ILE A 23 -37.02 42.06 -36.44
C ILE A 23 -36.13 42.49 -35.28
N ARG A 24 -36.24 43.74 -34.82
CA ARG A 24 -35.49 44.27 -33.67
C ARG A 24 -35.95 43.59 -32.35
N ILE A 25 -37.26 43.50 -32.17
CA ILE A 25 -37.85 42.85 -30.97
C ILE A 25 -37.47 41.38 -30.96
N GLY A 26 -37.61 40.64 -32.11
CA GLY A 26 -37.22 39.25 -32.23
C GLY A 26 -35.73 39.05 -31.98
N GLY A 27 -34.88 39.95 -32.49
CA GLY A 27 -33.43 39.91 -32.23
C GLY A 27 -33.09 40.15 -30.76
N PHE A 28 -33.79 41.07 -30.09
CA PHE A 28 -33.59 41.31 -28.65
C PHE A 28 -34.03 40.11 -27.80
N ILE A 29 -35.17 39.51 -28.13
CA ILE A 29 -35.64 38.29 -27.45
C ILE A 29 -34.65 37.15 -27.62
N LEU A 30 -34.10 36.95 -28.84
CA LEU A 30 -33.07 35.95 -29.08
C LEU A 30 -31.79 36.17 -28.24
N VAL A 31 -31.37 37.44 -28.07
CA VAL A 31 -30.23 37.78 -27.22
C VAL A 31 -30.54 37.52 -25.77
N LEU A 32 -31.73 37.83 -25.30
CA LEU A 32 -32.16 37.53 -23.89
C LEU A 32 -32.22 36.02 -23.65
N ILE A 33 -32.77 35.24 -24.59
CA ILE A 33 -32.79 33.76 -24.48
C ILE A 33 -31.37 33.20 -24.48
N GLY A 34 -30.50 33.68 -25.37
CA GLY A 34 -29.10 33.25 -25.42
C GLY A 34 -28.33 33.57 -24.14
N ALA A 35 -28.55 34.79 -23.60
CA ALA A 35 -27.96 35.18 -22.32
C ALA A 35 -28.51 34.35 -21.15
N GLY A 36 -29.81 34.05 -21.14
CA GLY A 36 -30.45 33.20 -20.13
C GLY A 36 -29.90 31.76 -20.15
N LEU A 37 -29.75 31.17 -21.35
CA LEU A 37 -29.17 29.84 -21.49
C LEU A 37 -27.69 29.80 -21.07
N SER A 38 -26.93 30.86 -21.37
CA SER A 38 -25.54 30.99 -20.95
C SER A 38 -25.35 31.21 -19.44
N ALA A 39 -26.40 31.72 -18.78
CA ALA A 39 -26.38 31.93 -17.33
C ALA A 39 -26.53 30.64 -16.50
N VAL A 40 -26.97 29.55 -17.12
CA VAL A 40 -27.14 28.26 -16.42
C VAL A 40 -25.89 27.41 -16.65
N LYS A 41 -25.22 27.09 -15.56
CA LYS A 41 -24.06 26.17 -15.56
C LYS A 41 -24.34 24.97 -14.68
N GLN A 42 -24.17 23.79 -15.24
CA GLN A 42 -24.21 22.54 -14.50
C GLN A 42 -22.79 22.15 -14.07
N ILE A 43 -22.65 21.81 -12.80
CA ILE A 43 -21.41 21.28 -12.23
C ILE A 43 -21.66 19.82 -11.86
N GLU A 44 -20.79 18.96 -12.32
CA GLU A 44 -20.90 17.51 -12.09
C GLU A 44 -20.67 17.15 -10.61
N PRO A 45 -21.28 16.05 -10.13
CA PRO A 45 -20.99 15.53 -8.79
C PRO A 45 -19.49 15.23 -8.64
N GLY A 46 -18.92 15.62 -7.48
CA GLY A 46 -17.50 15.47 -7.20
C GLY A 46 -16.63 16.61 -7.73
N TYR A 47 -17.23 17.64 -8.33
CA TYR A 47 -16.55 18.87 -8.73
C TYR A 47 -17.08 20.09 -8.01
N VAL A 48 -16.23 21.08 -7.88
CA VAL A 48 -16.57 22.43 -7.40
C VAL A 48 -16.17 23.43 -8.48
N GLY A 49 -17.05 24.43 -8.73
CA GLY A 49 -16.79 25.50 -9.67
C GLY A 49 -16.27 26.75 -9.00
N VAL A 50 -15.24 27.36 -9.56
CA VAL A 50 -14.71 28.65 -9.14
C VAL A 50 -14.99 29.66 -10.23
N GLN A 51 -15.62 30.78 -9.86
CA GLN A 51 -16.00 31.85 -10.77
C GLN A 51 -14.83 32.80 -11.02
N LYS A 52 -14.60 33.12 -12.29
CA LYS A 52 -13.60 34.08 -12.74
C LYS A 52 -14.25 35.09 -13.68
N LEU A 53 -14.30 36.36 -13.25
CA LEU A 53 -14.83 37.45 -14.05
C LEU A 53 -13.67 38.35 -14.50
N PHE A 54 -13.42 38.43 -15.80
CA PHE A 54 -12.34 39.23 -16.39
C PHE A 54 -10.98 39.07 -15.68
N GLY A 55 -10.64 37.85 -15.29
CA GLY A 55 -9.39 37.54 -14.56
C GLY A 55 -9.49 37.64 -13.04
N LYS A 56 -10.55 38.27 -12.48
CA LYS A 56 -10.75 38.32 -11.03
C LYS A 56 -11.45 37.04 -10.56
N VAL A 57 -10.83 36.33 -9.64
CA VAL A 57 -11.38 35.10 -9.02
C VAL A 57 -12.34 35.54 -7.90
N ASN A 58 -13.54 34.99 -7.88
CA ASN A 58 -14.52 35.14 -6.82
C ASN A 58 -14.23 34.11 -5.73
N ASN A 59 -14.37 34.49 -4.46
CA ASN A 59 -14.15 33.56 -3.34
C ASN A 59 -15.32 32.59 -3.13
N ASN A 60 -16.48 32.84 -3.72
CA ASN A 60 -17.62 31.96 -3.61
C ASN A 60 -17.44 30.77 -4.57
N ILE A 61 -17.69 29.59 -4.07
CA ILE A 61 -17.68 28.37 -4.84
C ILE A 61 -19.08 28.06 -5.37
N LEU A 62 -19.14 27.38 -6.50
CA LEU A 62 -20.35 26.78 -7.04
C LEU A 62 -20.35 25.29 -6.67
N GLU A 63 -21.39 24.87 -5.98
CA GLU A 63 -21.57 23.46 -5.63
C GLU A 63 -22.06 22.65 -6.82
N SER A 64 -22.00 21.31 -6.70
CA SER A 64 -22.53 20.41 -7.71
C SER A 64 -24.03 20.61 -7.93
N GLY A 65 -24.46 20.52 -9.20
CA GLY A 65 -25.83 20.76 -9.61
C GLY A 65 -25.98 21.92 -10.58
N LEU A 66 -27.20 22.43 -10.72
CA LEU A 66 -27.51 23.57 -11.57
C LEU A 66 -27.28 24.88 -10.82
N ASN A 67 -26.42 25.71 -11.36
CA ASN A 67 -26.08 27.03 -10.84
C ASN A 67 -26.46 28.11 -11.83
N VAL A 68 -27.08 29.19 -11.33
CA VAL A 68 -27.37 30.38 -12.11
C VAL A 68 -26.29 31.42 -11.85
N ILE A 69 -25.57 31.77 -12.90
CA ILE A 69 -24.41 32.66 -12.82
C ILE A 69 -24.53 33.78 -13.86
N ASN A 70 -23.72 34.80 -13.67
CA ASN A 70 -23.61 35.86 -14.69
C ASN A 70 -23.00 35.24 -15.97
N PRO A 71 -23.61 35.38 -17.17
CA PRO A 71 -23.16 34.83 -18.40
C PRO A 71 -21.75 35.28 -18.86
N LEU A 72 -21.21 36.32 -18.27
CA LEU A 72 -19.85 36.82 -18.50
C LEU A 72 -18.76 36.15 -17.65
N VAL A 73 -19.18 35.29 -16.73
CA VAL A 73 -18.26 34.60 -15.81
C VAL A 73 -17.76 33.31 -16.43
N GLU A 74 -16.46 33.12 -16.43
CA GLU A 74 -15.80 31.85 -16.71
C GLU A 74 -15.83 30.99 -15.44
N VAL A 75 -16.20 29.72 -15.56
CA VAL A 75 -16.19 28.76 -14.44
C VAL A 75 -15.06 27.77 -14.65
N VAL A 76 -14.15 27.72 -13.69
CA VAL A 76 -13.08 26.72 -13.62
C VAL A 76 -13.49 25.64 -12.62
N THR A 77 -13.54 24.39 -13.04
CA THR A 77 -13.92 23.27 -12.20
C THR A 77 -12.71 22.57 -11.58
N PHE A 78 -12.83 22.21 -10.31
CA PHE A 78 -11.84 21.42 -9.58
C PHE A 78 -12.47 20.11 -9.13
N ASP A 79 -11.74 19.00 -9.28
CA ASP A 79 -12.11 17.71 -8.72
C ASP A 79 -11.83 17.72 -7.20
N ILE A 80 -12.87 17.44 -6.40
CA ILE A 80 -12.80 17.37 -4.94
C ILE A 80 -12.80 15.94 -4.40
N ARG A 81 -12.85 14.96 -5.30
CA ARG A 81 -12.73 13.54 -4.94
C ARG A 81 -11.30 13.23 -4.55
N THR A 82 -11.10 12.08 -3.94
CA THR A 82 -9.77 11.53 -3.68
C THR A 82 -9.02 11.33 -4.99
N GLN A 83 -7.88 11.98 -5.10
CA GLN A 83 -6.94 11.84 -6.21
C GLN A 83 -5.72 11.10 -5.74
N ASN A 84 -5.10 10.34 -6.63
CA ASN A 84 -3.82 9.73 -6.38
C ASN A 84 -2.71 10.42 -7.19
N TYR A 85 -1.51 10.39 -6.66
CA TYR A 85 -0.30 10.72 -7.38
C TYR A 85 0.77 9.69 -7.06
N THR A 86 1.20 8.95 -8.07
CA THR A 86 2.20 7.89 -7.93
C THR A 86 3.53 8.34 -8.53
N MET A 87 4.57 8.27 -7.74
CA MET A 87 5.96 8.48 -8.12
C MET A 87 6.67 7.13 -8.07
N SER A 88 6.94 6.55 -9.24
CA SER A 88 7.57 5.23 -9.37
C SER A 88 8.67 5.26 -10.42
N GLY A 89 9.69 4.41 -10.24
CA GLY A 89 10.72 4.15 -11.23
C GLY A 89 10.34 3.08 -12.24
N VAL A 90 9.24 2.38 -12.00
CA VAL A 90 8.74 1.34 -12.91
C VAL A 90 7.97 1.99 -14.05
N HIS A 91 8.32 1.60 -15.27
CA HIS A 91 7.63 2.08 -16.47
C HIS A 91 6.14 1.69 -16.39
N ASP A 92 5.24 2.62 -16.72
CA ASP A 92 3.79 2.47 -16.69
C ASP A 92 3.10 2.37 -15.32
N GLU A 93 3.82 2.49 -14.19
CA GLU A 93 3.21 2.54 -12.86
C GLU A 93 3.05 3.96 -12.30
N GLY A 94 3.79 4.93 -12.82
CA GLY A 94 3.78 6.32 -12.38
C GLY A 94 2.83 7.21 -13.17
N ASP A 95 2.46 8.36 -12.59
CA ASP A 95 1.68 9.40 -13.27
C ASP A 95 2.45 10.12 -14.39
N LYS A 96 3.76 9.98 -14.42
CA LYS A 96 4.63 10.46 -15.51
C LYS A 96 5.24 9.29 -16.24
N ALA A 97 5.25 9.38 -17.55
CA ALA A 97 6.01 8.47 -18.39
C ALA A 97 7.51 8.57 -18.05
N GLY A 98 8.14 7.45 -17.71
CA GLY A 98 9.56 7.37 -17.36
C GLY A 98 9.83 7.25 -15.86
N ASP A 99 11.12 7.38 -15.50
CA ASP A 99 11.57 7.25 -14.11
C ASP A 99 11.19 8.51 -13.29
N ASP A 100 10.17 8.42 -12.47
CA ASP A 100 9.76 9.44 -11.51
C ASP A 100 10.00 9.02 -10.05
N ALA A 101 10.74 7.92 -9.82
CA ALA A 101 11.13 7.48 -8.48
C ALA A 101 11.87 8.58 -7.70
N ILE A 102 11.76 8.51 -6.40
CA ILE A 102 12.40 9.47 -5.51
C ILE A 102 13.73 8.87 -5.04
N ARG A 103 14.85 9.45 -5.50
CA ARG A 103 16.18 9.10 -5.01
C ARG A 103 16.49 9.91 -3.77
N VAL A 104 16.78 9.24 -2.69
CA VAL A 104 17.10 9.83 -1.39
C VAL A 104 18.44 9.32 -0.88
N LEU A 105 19.09 10.12 -0.06
CA LEU A 105 20.29 9.70 0.66
C LEU A 105 19.89 9.31 2.08
N SER A 106 20.28 8.12 2.50
CA SER A 106 20.10 7.63 3.86
C SER A 106 21.14 8.18 4.83
N ALA A 107 20.96 7.96 6.14
CA ALA A 107 21.89 8.42 7.19
C ALA A 107 23.31 7.86 7.02
N ASP A 108 23.43 6.64 6.51
CA ASP A 108 24.68 5.95 6.20
C ASP A 108 25.28 6.32 4.83
N GLY A 109 24.71 7.33 4.15
CA GLY A 109 25.23 7.87 2.89
C GLY A 109 24.94 7.01 1.65
N LEU A 110 24.03 6.06 1.73
CA LEU A 110 23.60 5.22 0.62
C LEU A 110 22.46 5.85 -0.16
N GLU A 111 22.50 5.75 -1.48
CA GLU A 111 21.38 6.15 -2.33
C GLU A 111 20.29 5.08 -2.28
N VAL A 112 19.10 5.47 -1.87
CA VAL A 112 17.91 4.62 -1.80
C VAL A 112 16.85 5.17 -2.74
N ILE A 113 16.23 4.29 -3.51
CA ILE A 113 15.11 4.63 -4.40
C ILE A 113 13.81 4.29 -3.68
N VAL A 114 12.92 5.29 -3.60
CA VAL A 114 11.63 5.16 -2.92
C VAL A 114 10.51 5.42 -3.91
N ASP A 115 9.62 4.43 -4.07
CA ASP A 115 8.38 4.56 -4.81
C ASP A 115 7.25 4.89 -3.84
N LEU A 116 6.47 5.90 -4.19
CA LEU A 116 5.45 6.47 -3.32
C LEU A 116 4.15 6.73 -4.06
N THR A 117 3.03 6.43 -3.42
CA THR A 117 1.70 6.89 -3.83
C THR A 117 1.11 7.77 -2.73
N VAL A 118 0.60 8.92 -3.14
CA VAL A 118 -0.05 9.89 -2.25
C VAL A 118 -1.51 9.97 -2.64
N LEU A 119 -2.40 9.73 -1.67
CA LEU A 119 -3.84 9.96 -1.81
C LEU A 119 -4.18 11.28 -1.13
N TYR A 120 -4.78 12.17 -1.89
CA TYR A 120 -5.11 13.51 -1.40
C TYR A 120 -6.38 14.01 -2.07
N ARG A 121 -6.99 15.02 -1.49
CA ARG A 121 -8.11 15.74 -2.08
C ARG A 121 -7.98 17.24 -1.88
N LEU A 122 -8.63 17.99 -2.73
CA LEU A 122 -8.76 19.42 -2.61
C LEU A 122 -9.88 19.75 -1.61
N VAL A 123 -9.62 20.66 -0.68
CA VAL A 123 -10.65 21.18 0.22
C VAL A 123 -11.54 22.15 -0.56
N PRO A 124 -12.86 21.89 -0.71
CA PRO A 124 -13.73 22.67 -1.60
C PRO A 124 -13.66 24.19 -1.38
N GLY A 125 -13.69 24.63 -0.13
CA GLY A 125 -13.62 26.06 0.23
C GLY A 125 -12.30 26.74 -0.14
N GLU A 126 -11.23 25.99 -0.35
CA GLU A 126 -9.90 26.51 -0.70
C GLU A 126 -9.66 26.58 -2.22
N ALA A 127 -10.59 26.06 -3.03
CA ALA A 127 -10.46 26.07 -4.49
C ALA A 127 -10.24 27.46 -5.09
N PRO A 128 -10.91 28.52 -4.63
CA PRO A 128 -10.66 29.88 -5.13
C PRO A 128 -9.25 30.38 -4.82
N ARG A 129 -8.71 30.07 -3.63
CA ARG A 129 -7.35 30.43 -3.24
C ARG A 129 -6.34 29.68 -4.08
N ILE A 130 -6.54 28.37 -4.28
CA ILE A 130 -5.66 27.55 -5.12
C ILE A 130 -5.65 28.07 -6.55
N LEU A 131 -6.82 28.40 -7.13
CA LEU A 131 -6.88 28.97 -8.46
C LEU A 131 -6.10 30.28 -8.58
N LYS A 132 -6.19 31.16 -7.56
CA LYS A 132 -5.57 32.47 -7.53
C LYS A 132 -4.06 32.41 -7.36
N GLU A 133 -3.56 31.54 -6.48
CA GLU A 133 -2.16 31.52 -6.06
C GLU A 133 -1.33 30.51 -6.87
N ILE A 134 -1.95 29.44 -7.34
CA ILE A 134 -1.25 28.29 -7.91
C ILE A 134 -1.73 27.99 -9.33
N GLY A 135 -3.03 28.12 -9.58
CA GLY A 135 -3.67 27.75 -10.82
C GLY A 135 -4.29 26.35 -10.79
N THR A 136 -4.54 25.78 -11.96
CA THR A 136 -5.18 24.46 -12.09
C THR A 136 -4.21 23.30 -11.96
N ASP A 137 -2.91 23.51 -12.20
CA ASP A 137 -1.87 22.47 -12.14
C ASP A 137 -1.20 22.39 -10.75
N TYR A 138 -2.00 22.40 -9.69
CA TYR A 138 -1.52 22.27 -8.31
C TYR A 138 -0.83 20.90 -8.05
N ARG A 139 -1.17 19.89 -8.83
CA ARG A 139 -0.58 18.55 -8.77
C ARG A 139 0.94 18.59 -9.03
N ASN A 140 1.35 19.20 -10.14
CA ASN A 140 2.77 19.30 -10.50
C ASN A 140 3.49 20.42 -9.76
N THR A 141 2.76 21.49 -9.38
CA THR A 141 3.34 22.68 -8.75
C THR A 141 3.50 22.52 -7.25
N ILE A 142 2.64 21.75 -6.60
CA ILE A 142 2.59 21.63 -5.13
C ILE A 142 2.77 20.20 -4.68
N VAL A 143 1.88 19.27 -5.09
CA VAL A 143 1.85 17.90 -4.56
C VAL A 143 3.20 17.22 -4.80
N ARG A 144 3.64 17.19 -6.02
CA ARG A 144 4.90 16.54 -6.41
C ARG A 144 6.14 17.11 -5.72
N PRO A 145 6.41 18.43 -5.75
CA PRO A 145 7.60 18.98 -5.11
C PRO A 145 7.62 18.83 -3.59
N ILE A 146 6.50 19.02 -2.92
CA ILE A 146 6.39 18.85 -1.46
C ILE A 146 6.70 17.41 -1.08
N CYS A 147 6.06 16.43 -1.73
CA CYS A 147 6.32 15.02 -1.44
C CYS A 147 7.79 14.67 -1.63
N ARG A 148 8.39 15.06 -2.76
CA ARG A 148 9.82 14.78 -3.03
C ARG A 148 10.75 15.41 -2.01
N THR A 149 10.48 16.64 -1.61
CA THR A 149 11.32 17.35 -0.62
C THR A 149 11.18 16.71 0.75
N LYS A 150 9.94 16.50 1.23
CA LYS A 150 9.73 15.94 2.57
C LYS A 150 10.26 14.53 2.72
N ILE A 151 10.19 13.71 1.67
CA ILE A 151 10.79 12.38 1.69
C ILE A 151 12.32 12.47 1.82
N ARG A 152 12.97 13.34 1.04
CA ARG A 152 14.41 13.54 1.15
C ARG A 152 14.82 14.04 2.53
N ASP A 153 14.13 15.05 3.05
CA ASP A 153 14.41 15.63 4.35
C ASP A 153 14.29 14.62 5.50
N ASN A 154 13.37 13.66 5.37
CA ASN A 154 13.15 12.65 6.40
C ASN A 154 14.02 11.41 6.23
N ALA A 155 14.47 11.09 5.02
CA ALA A 155 15.28 9.89 4.76
C ALA A 155 16.66 9.95 5.45
N VAL A 156 17.25 11.14 5.58
CA VAL A 156 18.56 11.34 6.20
C VAL A 156 18.63 10.98 7.70
N TYR A 157 17.49 10.71 8.33
CA TYR A 157 17.44 10.29 9.73
C TYR A 157 17.46 8.77 9.91
N TYR A 158 17.45 8.01 8.81
CA TYR A 158 17.34 6.56 8.83
C TYR A 158 18.42 5.92 7.99
N ASP A 159 19.01 4.83 8.49
CA ASP A 159 19.92 3.98 7.73
C ASP A 159 19.15 3.24 6.61
N ALA A 160 19.83 2.95 5.50
CA ALA A 160 19.21 2.29 4.36
C ALA A 160 18.56 0.95 4.72
N VAL A 161 19.20 0.15 5.58
CA VAL A 161 18.68 -1.13 6.09
C VAL A 161 17.41 -0.93 6.92
N ALA A 162 17.41 0.10 7.77
CA ALA A 162 16.28 0.42 8.63
C ALA A 162 15.06 0.88 7.81
N LEU A 163 15.26 1.67 6.75
CA LEU A 163 14.22 2.07 5.81
C LEU A 163 13.61 0.88 5.07
N TYR A 164 14.46 -0.08 4.68
CA TYR A 164 14.03 -1.26 3.96
C TYR A 164 13.25 -2.25 4.84
N SER A 165 13.54 -2.36 6.14
CA SER A 165 13.02 -3.40 7.01
C SER A 165 12.30 -2.90 8.27
N THR A 166 13.05 -2.48 9.29
CA THR A 166 12.54 -2.34 10.67
C THR A 166 11.83 -1.03 10.95
N LYS A 167 12.18 0.06 10.26
CA LYS A 167 11.65 1.41 10.53
C LYS A 167 10.80 1.99 9.40
N ARG A 168 10.34 1.14 8.48
CA ARG A 168 9.52 1.55 7.35
C ARG A 168 8.24 2.27 7.78
N ASP A 169 7.54 1.73 8.77
CA ASP A 169 6.27 2.29 9.26
C ASP A 169 6.49 3.61 10.03
N GLU A 170 7.57 3.70 10.79
CA GLU A 170 7.98 4.93 11.46
C GLU A 170 8.29 6.03 10.45
N PHE A 171 9.07 5.71 9.43
CA PHE A 171 9.40 6.59 8.31
C PHE A 171 8.16 7.09 7.58
N GLN A 172 7.24 6.17 7.21
CA GLN A 172 5.97 6.51 6.56
C GLN A 172 5.13 7.46 7.43
N SER A 173 5.01 7.16 8.73
CA SER A 173 4.24 7.98 9.67
C SER A 173 4.83 9.39 9.86
N ARG A 174 6.15 9.49 9.87
CA ARG A 174 6.87 10.77 9.98
C ARG A 174 6.70 11.62 8.73
N ILE A 175 6.83 11.04 7.54
CA ILE A 175 6.61 11.73 6.27
C ILE A 175 5.14 12.17 6.17
N PHE A 176 4.20 11.29 6.52
CA PHE A 176 2.78 11.61 6.50
C PHE A 176 2.50 12.91 7.28
N LYS A 177 2.95 13.00 8.53
CA LYS A 177 2.74 14.20 9.38
C LYS A 177 3.33 15.46 8.78
N THR A 178 4.53 15.37 8.18
CA THR A 178 5.20 16.52 7.60
C THR A 178 4.53 17.01 6.31
N ILE A 179 4.07 16.08 5.46
CA ILE A 179 3.34 16.40 4.22
C ILE A 179 1.93 16.91 4.55
N GLU A 180 1.23 16.28 5.50
CA GLU A 180 -0.11 16.68 5.92
C GLU A 180 -0.15 18.14 6.34
N SER A 181 0.82 18.58 7.16
CA SER A 181 0.95 19.97 7.60
C SER A 181 1.08 20.95 6.42
N ASP A 182 1.95 20.63 5.46
CA ASP A 182 2.21 21.46 4.28
C ASP A 182 1.01 21.49 3.31
N PHE A 183 0.35 20.35 3.13
CA PHE A 183 -0.86 20.26 2.30
C PHE A 183 -1.99 21.07 2.89
N LYS A 184 -2.25 20.91 4.20
CA LYS A 184 -3.29 21.68 4.92
C LYS A 184 -3.05 23.19 4.81
N ALA A 185 -1.83 23.66 4.94
CA ALA A 185 -1.49 25.07 4.76
C ALA A 185 -1.80 25.60 3.35
N ARG A 186 -1.90 24.71 2.36
CA ARG A 186 -2.15 25.05 0.94
C ARG A 186 -3.55 24.67 0.44
N GLY A 187 -4.45 24.26 1.33
CA GLY A 187 -5.83 23.91 0.99
C GLY A 187 -6.03 22.52 0.41
N LEU A 188 -5.06 21.64 0.62
CA LEU A 188 -5.14 20.21 0.29
C LEU A 188 -5.29 19.40 1.57
N MET A 189 -5.96 18.27 1.49
CA MET A 189 -6.05 17.28 2.55
C MET A 189 -5.31 16.03 2.11
N LEU A 190 -4.30 15.61 2.88
CA LEU A 190 -3.64 14.33 2.73
C LEU A 190 -4.52 13.26 3.38
N GLU A 191 -4.93 12.25 2.62
CA GLU A 191 -5.74 11.14 3.14
C GLU A 191 -4.86 9.94 3.49
N GLN A 192 -3.95 9.58 2.59
CA GLN A 192 -3.05 8.46 2.80
C GLN A 192 -1.72 8.67 2.06
N LEU A 193 -0.67 8.11 2.63
CA LEU A 193 0.65 8.06 2.04
C LEU A 193 1.12 6.61 2.06
N LEU A 194 1.43 6.07 0.90
CA LEU A 194 1.80 4.67 0.72
C LEU A 194 3.22 4.60 0.18
N VAL A 195 4.15 4.18 1.00
CA VAL A 195 5.49 3.80 0.55
C VAL A 195 5.37 2.42 -0.12
N ARG A 196 5.46 2.37 -1.45
CA ARG A 196 5.24 1.14 -2.23
C ARG A 196 6.45 0.24 -2.20
N ASN A 197 7.58 0.77 -2.64
CA ASN A 197 8.83 0.04 -2.72
C ASN A 197 9.99 0.90 -2.23
N ILE A 198 10.98 0.25 -1.61
CA ILE A 198 12.25 0.84 -1.23
C ILE A 198 13.33 -0.04 -1.84
N THR A 199 14.03 0.48 -2.84
CA THR A 199 15.06 -0.26 -3.55
C THR A 199 16.44 0.20 -3.10
N LEU A 200 17.24 -0.75 -2.66
CA LEU A 200 18.64 -0.55 -2.27
C LEU A 200 19.58 -0.79 -3.45
N PRO A 201 20.78 -0.18 -3.47
CA PRO A 201 21.82 -0.54 -4.42
C PRO A 201 22.11 -2.06 -4.40
N PRO A 202 22.37 -2.69 -5.55
CA PRO A 202 22.56 -4.15 -5.62
C PRO A 202 23.65 -4.68 -4.70
N SER A 203 24.77 -3.94 -4.56
CA SER A 203 25.88 -4.32 -3.66
C SER A 203 25.49 -4.35 -2.19
N VAL A 204 24.62 -3.44 -1.77
CA VAL A 204 24.12 -3.37 -0.39
C VAL A 204 23.09 -4.46 -0.16
N LYS A 205 22.20 -4.69 -1.12
CA LYS A 205 21.18 -5.73 -1.06
C LYS A 205 21.79 -7.11 -0.87
N THR A 206 22.82 -7.47 -1.65
CA THR A 206 23.51 -8.77 -1.52
C THR A 206 24.18 -8.94 -0.16
N THR A 207 24.78 -7.87 0.37
CA THR A 207 25.41 -7.90 1.70
C THR A 207 24.39 -8.10 2.82
N ILE A 208 23.24 -7.42 2.72
CA ILE A 208 22.14 -7.56 3.68
C ILE A 208 21.54 -8.98 3.62
N GLU A 209 21.28 -9.50 2.41
CA GLU A 209 20.78 -10.84 2.22
C GLU A 209 21.73 -11.90 2.80
N SER A 210 23.05 -11.72 2.60
CA SER A 210 24.06 -12.60 3.19
C SER A 210 24.06 -12.54 4.72
N LYS A 211 23.91 -11.35 5.31
CA LYS A 211 23.82 -11.16 6.75
C LYS A 211 22.56 -11.82 7.32
N ILE A 212 21.41 -11.59 6.69
CA ILE A 212 20.13 -12.18 7.10
C ILE A 212 20.21 -13.70 7.04
N ASN A 213 20.78 -14.27 5.97
CA ASN A 213 20.96 -15.71 5.83
C ASN A 213 21.84 -16.26 6.94
N ALA A 214 22.96 -15.60 7.25
CA ALA A 214 23.85 -16.01 8.34
C ALA A 214 23.16 -15.95 9.72
N GLU A 215 22.35 -14.91 9.97
CA GLU A 215 21.57 -14.81 11.20
C GLU A 215 20.49 -15.90 11.30
N GLN A 216 19.79 -16.21 10.19
CA GLN A 216 18.82 -17.30 10.13
C GLN A 216 19.47 -18.66 10.34
N ASP A 217 20.65 -18.92 9.75
CA ASP A 217 21.39 -20.14 9.96
C ASP A 217 21.86 -20.29 11.41
N ALA A 218 22.32 -19.22 12.05
CA ALA A 218 22.65 -19.20 13.47
C ALA A 218 21.44 -19.51 14.36
N GLN A 219 20.29 -18.90 14.06
CA GLN A 219 19.05 -19.21 14.78
C GLN A 219 18.60 -20.66 14.57
N LYS A 220 18.66 -21.16 13.33
CA LYS A 220 18.36 -22.56 13.03
C LYS A 220 19.26 -23.51 13.81
N MET A 221 20.56 -23.21 13.91
CA MET A 221 21.50 -24.01 14.67
C MET A 221 21.15 -24.02 16.17
N THR A 222 20.70 -22.91 16.75
CA THR A 222 20.27 -22.88 18.16
C THR A 222 19.05 -23.77 18.38
N PHE A 223 18.07 -23.78 17.47
CA PHE A 223 16.92 -24.68 17.55
C PHE A 223 17.32 -26.16 17.39
N VAL A 224 18.25 -26.47 16.48
CA VAL A 224 18.79 -27.83 16.31
C VAL A 224 19.47 -28.29 17.60
N LEU A 225 20.34 -27.48 18.18
CA LEU A 225 21.00 -27.81 19.45
C LEU A 225 20.00 -27.99 20.62
N GLN A 226 18.96 -27.20 20.66
CA GLN A 226 17.90 -27.36 21.66
C GLN A 226 17.14 -28.66 21.48
N LYS A 227 16.80 -29.00 20.23
CA LYS A 227 16.14 -30.27 19.89
C LYS A 227 17.01 -31.46 20.28
N GLU A 228 18.30 -31.45 19.91
CA GLU A 228 19.24 -32.52 20.26
C GLU A 228 19.40 -32.70 21.79
N LYS A 229 19.46 -31.58 22.52
CA LYS A 229 19.48 -31.63 23.99
C LYS A 229 18.21 -32.25 24.56
N GLN A 230 17.06 -31.90 24.06
CA GLN A 230 15.78 -32.49 24.47
C GLN A 230 15.69 -33.98 24.13
N GLU A 231 16.18 -34.35 22.97
CA GLU A 231 16.19 -35.75 22.54
C GLU A 231 17.19 -36.59 23.39
N ALA A 232 18.35 -36.06 23.67
CA ALA A 232 19.31 -36.71 24.57
C ALA A 232 18.72 -36.88 25.98
N GLU A 233 18.03 -35.87 26.51
CA GLU A 233 17.36 -35.95 27.80
C GLU A 233 16.22 -36.99 27.81
N ARG A 234 15.40 -36.99 26.73
CA ARG A 234 14.36 -38.01 26.55
C ARG A 234 14.94 -39.43 26.56
N LYS A 235 16.02 -39.66 25.81
CA LYS A 235 16.70 -40.96 25.76
C LYS A 235 17.29 -41.35 27.14
N ARG A 236 17.81 -40.34 27.90
CA ARG A 236 18.32 -40.56 29.25
C ARG A 236 17.22 -40.99 30.21
N VAL A 237 16.09 -40.29 30.18
CA VAL A 237 14.90 -40.61 31.00
C VAL A 237 14.33 -41.97 30.65
N GLU A 238 14.26 -42.31 29.34
CA GLU A 238 13.82 -43.62 28.84
C GLU A 238 14.75 -44.75 29.37
N ALA A 239 16.07 -44.57 29.21
CA ALA A 239 17.05 -45.53 29.70
C ALA A 239 16.98 -45.69 31.23
N GLN A 240 16.79 -44.60 31.99
CA GLN A 240 16.58 -44.64 33.41
C GLN A 240 15.31 -45.41 33.77
N GLY A 241 14.21 -45.18 33.07
CA GLY A 241 12.95 -45.91 33.25
C GLY A 241 13.09 -47.43 32.99
N ILE A 242 13.83 -47.79 31.95
CA ILE A 242 14.13 -49.19 31.68
C ILE A 242 15.01 -49.83 32.76
N ALA A 243 16.03 -49.13 33.25
CA ALA A 243 16.89 -49.59 34.34
C ALA A 243 16.10 -49.75 35.64
N ASP A 244 15.24 -48.80 35.99
CA ASP A 244 14.39 -48.90 37.16
C ASP A 244 13.36 -50.01 37.05
N TYR A 245 12.78 -50.23 35.88
CA TYR A 245 11.90 -51.36 35.59
C TYR A 245 12.63 -52.68 35.75
N GLN A 246 13.83 -52.85 35.19
CA GLN A 246 14.64 -54.06 35.34
C GLN A 246 15.03 -54.34 36.80
N LYS A 247 15.34 -53.25 37.57
CA LYS A 247 15.65 -53.35 38.98
C LYS A 247 14.45 -53.85 39.80
N ILE A 248 13.26 -53.35 39.50
CA ILE A 248 12.00 -53.78 40.13
C ILE A 248 11.73 -55.25 39.81
N LEU A 249 11.89 -55.64 38.57
CA LEU A 249 11.74 -57.04 38.12
C LEU A 249 12.72 -57.99 38.82
N SER A 250 14.01 -57.60 38.95
CA SER A 250 15.04 -58.42 39.58
C SER A 250 14.88 -58.61 41.07
N THR A 251 14.23 -57.60 41.76
CA THR A 251 14.01 -57.66 43.21
C THR A 251 12.67 -58.25 43.61
N GLY A 252 11.66 -58.27 42.72
CA GLY A 252 10.27 -58.62 43.04
C GLY A 252 9.74 -59.89 42.41
N LEU A 253 10.46 -60.47 41.42
CA LEU A 253 9.98 -61.66 40.71
C LEU A 253 10.58 -62.94 41.27
N SER A 254 9.72 -63.91 41.65
CA SER A 254 10.13 -65.28 41.93
C SER A 254 10.57 -65.96 40.62
N ASP A 255 11.44 -67.01 40.71
CA ASP A 255 11.91 -67.77 39.54
C ASP A 255 10.79 -68.26 38.63
N LYS A 256 9.62 -68.55 39.18
CA LYS A 256 8.42 -68.95 38.42
C LYS A 256 7.85 -67.78 37.58
N GLN A 257 7.93 -66.60 38.03
CA GLN A 257 7.41 -65.40 37.36
C GLN A 257 8.35 -64.94 36.25
N LEU A 258 9.66 -65.08 36.44
CA LEU A 258 10.65 -64.87 35.37
C LEU A 258 10.49 -65.86 34.23
N GLN A 259 10.21 -67.15 34.57
CA GLN A 259 9.90 -68.16 33.56
C GLN A 259 8.60 -67.83 32.78
N TYR A 260 7.58 -67.31 33.45
CA TYR A 260 6.32 -66.91 32.79
C TYR A 260 6.53 -65.73 31.82
N GLU A 261 7.23 -64.69 32.24
CA GLU A 261 7.54 -63.54 31.37
C GLU A 261 8.46 -63.93 30.20
N MET A 262 9.41 -64.81 30.39
CA MET A 262 10.23 -65.36 29.33
C MET A 262 9.40 -66.12 28.32
N ILE A 263 8.48 -66.99 28.76
CA ILE A 263 7.57 -67.73 27.89
C ILE A 263 6.64 -66.75 27.12
N LYS A 264 6.13 -65.72 27.78
CA LYS A 264 5.27 -64.69 27.18
C LYS A 264 6.01 -63.88 26.17
N ALA A 265 7.27 -63.48 26.40
CA ALA A 265 8.10 -62.74 25.48
C ALA A 265 8.42 -63.56 24.22
N ILE A 266 8.64 -64.85 24.40
CA ILE A 266 8.84 -65.80 23.28
C ILE A 266 7.53 -65.97 22.45
N ALA A 267 6.38 -66.11 23.14
CA ALA A 267 5.09 -66.27 22.48
C ALA A 267 4.60 -65.02 21.71
N THR A 268 5.02 -63.84 22.15
CA THR A 268 4.65 -62.55 21.50
C THR A 268 5.64 -62.08 20.45
N SER A 269 6.80 -62.70 20.32
CA SER A 269 7.82 -62.35 19.29
C SER A 269 7.54 -63.04 17.97
N PRO A 270 7.28 -62.29 16.88
CA PRO A 270 6.94 -62.86 15.58
C PRO A 270 8.08 -63.66 14.91
N ASN A 271 9.31 -63.57 15.41
CA ASN A 271 10.49 -64.23 14.87
C ASN A 271 11.30 -65.03 15.93
N ALA A 272 10.67 -65.49 17.00
CA ALA A 272 11.36 -66.22 18.04
C ALA A 272 11.73 -67.61 17.58
N LYS A 273 13.02 -67.90 17.55
CA LYS A 273 13.55 -69.27 17.43
C LYS A 273 13.73 -69.85 18.82
N LEU A 274 12.93 -70.83 19.15
CA LEU A 274 13.04 -71.53 20.46
C LEU A 274 14.14 -72.59 20.38
N ILE A 275 15.21 -72.40 21.14
CA ILE A 275 16.26 -73.40 21.32
C ILE A 275 16.04 -74.05 22.70
N ILE A 276 15.54 -75.27 22.68
CA ILE A 276 15.36 -76.02 23.94
C ILE A 276 16.68 -76.81 24.16
N MET A 277 17.36 -76.48 25.28
CA MET A 277 18.52 -77.21 25.76
C MET A 277 18.11 -78.17 26.87
N ASP A 278 18.25 -79.44 26.64
CA ASP A 278 18.11 -80.46 27.71
C ASP A 278 19.43 -80.53 28.49
N SER A 279 19.37 -80.30 29.80
CA SER A 279 20.55 -80.32 30.66
C SER A 279 21.20 -81.71 30.83
N LYS A 280 20.67 -82.76 30.20
CA LYS A 280 21.18 -84.11 30.29
C LYS A 280 21.63 -84.76 28.99
N LYS A 281 21.49 -84.10 27.82
CA LYS A 281 22.00 -84.57 26.52
C LYS A 281 22.44 -83.37 25.67
N SER A 282 23.64 -83.40 25.19
CA SER A 282 24.37 -82.30 24.53
C SER A 282 23.97 -82.00 23.07
N ALA A 283 22.73 -82.14 22.68
CA ALA A 283 22.29 -81.75 21.33
C ALA A 283 21.15 -80.73 21.38
N PRO A 284 21.32 -79.48 20.85
CA PRO A 284 20.23 -78.52 20.75
C PRO A 284 19.23 -78.92 19.68
N PHE A 285 17.96 -79.01 20.01
CA PHE A 285 16.87 -79.06 19.02
C PHE A 285 16.42 -77.64 18.68
N ILE A 286 16.49 -77.29 17.39
CA ILE A 286 15.95 -76.02 16.88
C ILE A 286 14.55 -76.33 16.30
N ILE A 287 13.53 -75.74 16.88
CA ILE A 287 12.16 -75.80 16.34
C ILE A 287 11.91 -74.45 15.65
N ASP A 288 11.78 -74.47 14.36
CA ASP A 288 11.35 -73.32 13.55
C ASP A 288 9.80 -73.28 13.63
N ALA A 289 9.25 -72.34 14.37
CA ALA A 289 7.82 -72.06 14.35
C ALA A 289 7.51 -71.22 13.11
N LYS A 290 6.86 -71.85 12.11
CA LYS A 290 6.31 -71.17 10.94
C LYS A 290 5.10 -70.33 11.34
#